data_bff6c49d7dcca09cfaf40daacbb8df53
#
_entry.id   bff6c49d7dcca09cfaf40daacbb8df53
#
_cell.length_a   1.000
_cell.length_b   1.000
_cell.length_c   1.000
_cell.angle_alpha   90.00
_cell.angle_beta   90.00
_cell.angle_gamma   90.00
#
_symmetry.space_group_name_H-M   'P 1'
#
loop_
_entity.id
_entity.type
_entity.pdbx_description
1 polymer ?
#
loop_
_entity_poly.entity_id
_entity_poly.type
_entity_poly.pdbx_seq_one_letter_code
_entity_poly.pdbx_strand_id
1 'polypeptide(L)'
;MSDIFNLLDSSVDELADLEKFTPIPAGSHKLRLEWSFPEHETDVVVQLKLTVVETLEMANSSEETPEPGKTVNIRFALQHKDGTPLLDKNGKPNTFGQGQLKEVIAVLQPTFGGATVREVIDASQGAEVTATLKVRASKNDPDAKFNEIKALLVD
;
A
#
# COMPACT_ATOMS: atom_id res chain seq x y z
N MET A 1 -11.68 19.07 21.16
CA MET A 1 -10.86 19.19 22.40
C MET A 1 -10.67 17.85 23.09
N SER A 2 -11.75 17.06 23.22
CA SER A 2 -11.65 15.74 23.84
C SER A 2 -10.66 14.81 23.11
N ASP A 3 -10.56 14.90 21.79
CA ASP A 3 -9.68 14.01 21.00
C ASP A 3 -8.20 14.26 21.29
N ILE A 4 -7.81 15.53 21.51
CA ILE A 4 -6.44 15.86 21.86
C ILE A 4 -6.10 15.29 23.23
N PHE A 5 -7.00 15.46 24.20
CA PHE A 5 -6.77 14.96 25.55
C PHE A 5 -6.74 13.42 25.57
N ASN A 6 -7.59 12.77 24.79
CA ASN A 6 -7.55 11.32 24.66
C ASN A 6 -6.24 10.84 24.07
N LEU A 7 -5.73 11.54 23.08
CA LEU A 7 -4.42 11.21 22.48
C LEU A 7 -3.30 11.41 23.50
N LEU A 8 -3.33 12.50 24.27
CA LEU A 8 -2.34 12.77 25.29
C LEU A 8 -2.41 11.78 26.46
N ASP A 9 -3.59 11.24 26.73
CA ASP A 9 -3.79 10.21 27.76
C ASP A 9 -3.48 8.80 27.25
N SER A 10 -3.24 8.64 25.94
CA SER A 10 -2.82 7.35 25.37
C SER A 10 -1.49 6.92 25.96
N SER A 11 -1.30 5.61 26.10
CA SER A 11 -0.03 5.09 26.58
C SER A 11 1.09 5.42 25.59
N VAL A 12 2.29 5.54 26.08
CA VAL A 12 3.48 5.76 25.23
C VAL A 12 3.61 4.63 24.22
N ASP A 13 3.25 3.40 24.61
CA ASP A 13 3.31 2.25 23.72
C ASP A 13 2.32 2.37 22.57
N GLU A 14 1.12 2.89 22.81
CA GLU A 14 0.13 3.11 21.75
C GLU A 14 0.61 4.15 20.75
N LEU A 15 1.17 5.27 21.23
CA LEU A 15 1.74 6.28 20.35
C LEU A 15 2.91 5.73 19.56
N ALA A 16 3.76 4.94 20.20
CA ALA A 16 4.89 4.31 19.54
C ALA A 16 4.43 3.33 18.46
N ASP A 17 3.36 2.59 18.70
CA ASP A 17 2.82 1.64 17.72
C ASP A 17 2.27 2.36 16.50
N LEU A 18 1.61 3.50 16.69
CA LEU A 18 1.12 4.31 15.57
C LEU A 18 2.28 4.87 14.73
N GLU A 19 3.40 5.18 15.36
CA GLU A 19 4.58 5.67 14.67
C GLU A 19 5.44 4.56 14.06
N LYS A 20 5.28 3.34 14.55
CA LYS A 20 6.05 2.17 14.12
C LYS A 20 5.50 1.46 12.89
N PHE A 21 4.79 2.16 12.02
CA PHE A 21 4.42 1.55 10.77
C PHE A 21 5.69 1.20 10.00
N THR A 22 6.01 -0.10 9.93
CA THR A 22 7.16 -0.57 9.18
C THR A 22 6.69 -1.27 7.93
N PRO A 23 7.26 -0.93 6.77
CA PRO A 23 6.95 -1.65 5.55
C PRO A 23 7.45 -3.10 5.63
N ILE A 24 6.93 -3.93 4.74
CA ILE A 24 7.49 -5.27 4.56
C ILE A 24 8.90 -5.10 3.98
N PRO A 25 9.93 -5.74 4.55
CA PRO A 25 11.29 -5.61 4.04
C PRO A 25 11.38 -5.99 2.55
N ALA A 26 12.24 -5.29 1.82
CA ALA A 26 12.46 -5.58 0.40
C ALA A 26 12.88 -7.04 0.21
N GLY A 27 12.37 -7.67 -0.82
CA GLY A 27 12.65 -9.07 -1.13
C GLY A 27 11.49 -9.74 -1.82
N SER A 28 11.55 -11.06 -1.90
CA SER A 28 10.49 -11.88 -2.52
C SER A 28 9.66 -12.52 -1.44
N HIS A 29 8.35 -12.26 -1.49
CA HIS A 29 7.42 -12.75 -0.48
C HIS A 29 6.18 -13.33 -1.15
N LYS A 30 5.62 -14.36 -0.53
CA LYS A 30 4.28 -14.82 -0.88
C LYS A 30 3.30 -13.96 -0.12
N LEU A 31 2.40 -13.31 -0.83
CA LEU A 31 1.48 -12.31 -0.30
C LEU A 31 0.05 -12.66 -0.66
N ARG A 32 -0.87 -12.32 0.25
CA ARG A 32 -2.30 -12.30 -0.06
C ARG A 32 -2.69 -10.87 -0.37
N LEU A 33 -3.45 -10.69 -1.44
CA LEU A 33 -3.93 -9.39 -1.90
C LEU A 33 -5.39 -9.22 -1.48
N GLU A 34 -5.69 -8.13 -0.78
CA GLU A 34 -7.06 -7.79 -0.41
C GLU A 34 -7.31 -6.33 -0.76
N TRP A 35 -8.20 -6.11 -1.73
CA TRP A 35 -8.57 -4.78 -2.16
C TRP A 35 -9.79 -4.30 -1.38
N SER A 36 -9.83 -3.01 -1.08
CA SER A 36 -10.98 -2.37 -0.45
C SER A 36 -11.14 -0.95 -0.98
N PHE A 37 -12.35 -0.41 -0.80
CA PHE A 37 -12.69 0.94 -1.23
C PHE A 37 -13.20 1.68 0.00
N PRO A 38 -12.29 2.19 0.86
CA PRO A 38 -12.71 2.88 2.08
C PRO A 38 -13.57 4.09 1.74
N GLU A 39 -14.63 4.28 2.51
CA GLU A 39 -15.44 5.48 2.36
C GLU A 39 -14.65 6.67 2.88
N HIS A 40 -14.54 7.69 2.05
CA HIS A 40 -13.93 8.95 2.40
C HIS A 40 -14.91 10.07 2.10
N GLU A 41 -14.94 11.11 2.92
CA GLU A 41 -15.92 12.17 2.77
C GLU A 41 -15.83 12.91 1.45
N THR A 42 -14.63 13.14 0.97
CA THR A 42 -14.39 14.00 -0.19
C THR A 42 -13.67 13.32 -1.35
N ASP A 43 -12.99 12.21 -1.11
CA ASP A 43 -12.09 11.62 -2.11
C ASP A 43 -12.47 10.18 -2.47
N VAL A 44 -12.10 9.79 -3.67
CA VAL A 44 -12.15 8.40 -4.12
C VAL A 44 -10.81 7.75 -3.76
N VAL A 45 -10.84 6.73 -2.94
CA VAL A 45 -9.66 6.04 -2.43
C VAL A 45 -9.79 4.55 -2.68
N VAL A 46 -8.72 3.95 -3.18
CA VAL A 46 -8.58 2.50 -3.30
C VAL A 46 -7.47 2.07 -2.35
N GLN A 47 -7.66 0.98 -1.65
CA GLN A 47 -6.67 0.46 -0.71
C GLN A 47 -6.35 -0.99 -1.03
N LEU A 48 -5.06 -1.31 -1.05
CA LEU A 48 -4.57 -2.67 -1.21
C LEU A 48 -3.89 -3.09 0.09
N LYS A 49 -4.42 -4.14 0.70
CA LYS A 49 -3.81 -4.75 1.87
C LYS A 49 -2.96 -5.93 1.42
N LEU A 50 -1.68 -5.89 1.80
CA LEU A 50 -0.74 -6.98 1.55
C LEU A 50 -0.53 -7.73 2.87
N THR A 51 -0.75 -9.03 2.87
CA THR A 51 -0.49 -9.89 4.03
C THR A 51 0.62 -10.86 3.67
N VAL A 52 1.69 -10.88 4.45
CA VAL A 52 2.80 -11.82 4.23
C VAL A 52 2.33 -13.22 4.64
N VAL A 53 2.35 -14.14 3.70
CA VAL A 53 2.09 -15.56 3.94
C VAL A 53 3.41 -16.28 4.23
N GLU A 54 4.43 -15.98 3.44
CA GLU A 54 5.76 -16.58 3.58
C GLU A 54 6.79 -15.66 2.93
N THR A 55 7.99 -15.58 3.51
CA THR A 55 9.12 -14.88 2.91
C THR A 55 10.04 -15.89 2.25
N LEU A 56 10.32 -15.69 0.96
CA LEU A 56 11.16 -16.59 0.18
C LEU A 56 12.61 -16.13 0.15
N GLU A 57 12.83 -14.84 -0.02
CA GLU A 57 14.17 -14.27 -0.09
C GLU A 57 14.15 -12.83 0.38
N MET A 58 15.13 -12.46 1.20
CA MET A 58 15.32 -11.09 1.65
C MET A 58 16.35 -10.40 0.75
N ALA A 59 16.05 -9.19 0.30
CA ALA A 59 17.01 -8.39 -0.48
C ALA A 59 18.21 -8.00 0.37
N ASN A 60 17.98 -7.76 1.66
CA ASN A 60 19.03 -7.46 2.63
C ASN A 60 18.98 -8.51 3.74
N SER A 61 19.97 -9.42 3.74
CA SER A 61 20.01 -10.52 4.70
C SER A 61 20.24 -10.08 6.14
N SER A 62 20.65 -8.83 6.36
CA SER A 62 20.82 -8.28 7.71
C SER A 62 19.50 -7.79 8.31
N GLU A 63 18.44 -7.63 7.50
CA GLU A 63 17.12 -7.27 8.01
C GLU A 63 16.42 -8.51 8.58
N GLU A 64 15.59 -8.25 9.58
CA GLU A 64 14.80 -9.31 10.19
C GLU A 64 13.69 -9.77 9.25
N THR A 65 13.54 -11.09 9.09
CA THR A 65 12.48 -11.66 8.27
C THR A 65 11.12 -11.39 8.92
N PRO A 66 10.15 -10.85 8.16
CA PRO A 66 8.83 -10.59 8.74
C PRO A 66 8.11 -11.88 9.10
N GLU A 67 7.33 -11.83 10.17
CA GLU A 67 6.51 -12.96 10.56
C GLU A 67 5.33 -13.14 9.59
N PRO A 68 4.90 -14.40 9.35
CA PRO A 68 3.66 -14.61 8.60
C PRO A 68 2.49 -13.91 9.29
N GLY A 69 1.64 -13.26 8.48
CA GLY A 69 0.54 -12.46 9.00
C GLY A 69 0.82 -10.97 9.09
N LYS A 70 2.09 -10.56 8.91
CA LYS A 70 2.38 -9.12 8.85
C LYS A 70 1.64 -8.48 7.69
N THR A 71 0.99 -7.36 7.96
CA THR A 71 0.19 -6.65 6.95
C THR A 71 0.67 -5.23 6.74
N VAL A 72 0.52 -4.75 5.51
CA VAL A 72 0.66 -3.33 5.19
C VAL A 72 -0.50 -2.93 4.28
N ASN A 73 -0.91 -1.68 4.38
CA ASN A 73 -1.94 -1.11 3.53
C ASN A 73 -1.31 -0.07 2.62
N ILE A 74 -1.56 -0.19 1.32
CA ILE A 74 -1.16 0.80 0.34
C ILE A 74 -2.43 1.56 -0.07
N ARG A 75 -2.42 2.86 0.15
CA ARG A 75 -3.58 3.71 -0.14
C ARG A 75 -3.33 4.51 -1.41
N PHE A 76 -4.28 4.44 -2.33
CA PHE A 76 -4.24 5.18 -3.58
C PHE A 76 -5.36 6.21 -3.56
N ALA A 77 -5.02 7.48 -3.36
CA ALA A 77 -5.98 8.57 -3.47
C ALA A 77 -6.03 9.00 -4.94
N LEU A 78 -7.20 8.91 -5.57
CA LEU A 78 -7.34 9.04 -7.02
C LEU A 78 -7.84 10.40 -7.45
N GLN A 79 -8.92 10.88 -6.85
CA GLN A 79 -9.58 12.13 -7.21
C GLN A 79 -10.59 12.50 -6.13
N HIS A 80 -11.17 13.68 -6.23
CA HIS A 80 -12.32 14.03 -5.40
C HIS A 80 -13.59 13.32 -5.88
N LYS A 81 -14.57 13.13 -4.98
CA LYS A 81 -15.82 12.44 -5.32
C LYS A 81 -16.62 13.13 -6.41
N ASP A 82 -16.46 14.45 -6.53
CA ASP A 82 -17.14 15.23 -7.59
C ASP A 82 -16.48 15.10 -8.97
N GLY A 83 -15.41 14.31 -9.06
CA GLY A 83 -14.68 14.09 -10.31
C GLY A 83 -13.53 15.06 -10.55
N THR A 84 -13.35 16.06 -9.69
CA THR A 84 -12.24 16.99 -9.85
C THR A 84 -10.92 16.36 -9.40
N PRO A 85 -9.79 16.74 -10.01
CA PRO A 85 -8.51 16.18 -9.64
C PRO A 85 -8.03 16.68 -8.28
N LEU A 86 -7.27 15.84 -7.57
CA LEU A 86 -6.55 16.27 -6.37
C LEU A 86 -5.49 17.29 -6.79
N LEU A 87 -5.24 18.26 -5.92
CA LEU A 87 -4.27 19.32 -6.20
C LEU A 87 -3.05 19.18 -5.26
N ASP A 88 -1.88 19.51 -5.79
CA ASP A 88 -0.66 19.56 -5.01
C ASP A 88 -0.53 20.94 -4.30
N LYS A 89 0.60 21.15 -3.63
CA LYS A 89 0.87 22.40 -2.90
C LYS A 89 0.85 23.64 -3.79
N ASN A 90 1.10 23.46 -5.09
CA ASN A 90 1.16 24.55 -6.08
C ASN A 90 -0.16 24.70 -6.85
N GLY A 91 -1.20 23.97 -6.48
CA GLY A 91 -2.50 24.01 -7.14
C GLY A 91 -2.56 23.25 -8.47
N LYS A 92 -1.55 22.45 -8.77
CA LYS A 92 -1.52 21.60 -9.98
C LYS A 92 -2.14 20.24 -9.70
N PRO A 93 -2.71 19.58 -10.73
CA PRO A 93 -3.26 18.23 -10.53
C PRO A 93 -2.21 17.27 -9.94
N ASN A 94 -2.60 16.57 -8.88
CA ASN A 94 -1.78 15.55 -8.26
C ASN A 94 -2.26 14.17 -8.70
N THR A 95 -1.54 13.54 -9.61
CA THR A 95 -1.89 12.23 -10.17
C THR A 95 -1.03 11.11 -9.58
N PHE A 96 -0.32 11.37 -8.49
CA PHE A 96 0.60 10.41 -7.89
C PHE A 96 -0.09 9.10 -7.51
N GLY A 97 -1.26 9.17 -6.84
CA GLY A 97 -2.02 7.98 -6.46
C GLY A 97 -2.52 7.19 -7.65
N GLN A 98 -2.98 7.87 -8.69
CA GLN A 98 -3.41 7.22 -9.94
C GLN A 98 -2.23 6.52 -10.62
N GLY A 99 -1.08 7.17 -10.67
CA GLY A 99 0.13 6.60 -11.26
C GLY A 99 0.61 5.36 -10.52
N GLN A 100 0.59 5.40 -9.20
CA GLN A 100 0.95 4.24 -8.37
C GLN A 100 -0.01 3.07 -8.59
N LEU A 101 -1.31 3.35 -8.61
CA LEU A 101 -2.31 2.31 -8.86
C LEU A 101 -2.10 1.70 -10.25
N LYS A 102 -1.85 2.53 -11.25
CA LYS A 102 -1.59 2.06 -12.62
C LYS A 102 -0.39 1.13 -12.66
N GLU A 103 0.68 1.45 -11.94
CA GLU A 103 1.87 0.60 -11.89
C GLU A 103 1.57 -0.76 -11.26
N VAL A 104 0.81 -0.80 -10.16
CA VAL A 104 0.42 -2.05 -9.52
C VAL A 104 -0.46 -2.87 -10.47
N ILE A 105 -1.45 -2.25 -11.10
CA ILE A 105 -2.33 -2.93 -12.04
C ILE A 105 -1.54 -3.48 -13.23
N ALA A 106 -0.56 -2.74 -13.73
CA ALA A 106 0.29 -3.21 -14.81
C ALA A 106 1.11 -4.44 -14.44
N VAL A 107 1.50 -4.56 -13.18
CA VAL A 107 2.20 -5.76 -12.67
C VAL A 107 1.24 -6.95 -12.56
N LEU A 108 -0.01 -6.72 -12.13
CA LEU A 108 -0.99 -7.79 -11.91
C LEU A 108 -1.67 -8.26 -13.20
N GLN A 109 -1.86 -7.37 -14.15
CA GLN A 109 -2.64 -7.64 -15.36
C GLN A 109 -2.14 -8.85 -16.16
N PRO A 110 -0.84 -9.05 -16.38
CA PRO A 110 -0.37 -10.22 -17.14
C PRO A 110 -0.75 -11.57 -16.49
N THR A 111 -0.86 -11.59 -15.17
CA THR A 111 -1.19 -12.82 -14.42
C THR A 111 -2.70 -13.03 -14.30
N PHE A 112 -3.45 -11.98 -13.98
CA PHE A 112 -4.88 -12.09 -13.67
C PHE A 112 -5.78 -11.75 -14.85
N GLY A 113 -5.27 -11.02 -15.83
CA GLY A 113 -6.07 -10.56 -16.97
C GLY A 113 -6.99 -9.40 -16.61
N GLY A 114 -7.82 -9.00 -17.55
CA GLY A 114 -8.72 -7.89 -17.40
C GLY A 114 -8.36 -6.74 -18.33
N ALA A 115 -9.37 -6.04 -18.85
CA ALA A 115 -9.17 -4.89 -19.71
C ALA A 115 -9.25 -3.57 -18.94
N THR A 116 -9.87 -3.59 -17.76
CA THR A 116 -10.03 -2.40 -16.92
C THR A 116 -9.38 -2.61 -15.56
N VAL A 117 -9.11 -1.51 -14.87
CA VAL A 117 -8.57 -1.55 -13.50
C VAL A 117 -9.48 -2.37 -12.60
N ARG A 118 -10.79 -2.16 -12.70
CA ARG A 118 -11.77 -2.90 -11.88
C ARG A 118 -11.71 -4.40 -12.14
N GLU A 119 -11.59 -4.81 -13.38
CA GLU A 119 -11.52 -6.24 -13.73
C GLU A 119 -10.26 -6.88 -13.12
N VAL A 120 -9.13 -6.18 -13.17
CA VAL A 120 -7.88 -6.68 -12.57
C VAL A 120 -8.02 -6.76 -11.05
N ILE A 121 -8.61 -5.74 -10.43
CA ILE A 121 -8.87 -5.74 -8.98
C ILE A 121 -9.75 -6.92 -8.59
N ASP A 122 -10.86 -7.12 -9.28
CA ASP A 122 -11.78 -8.22 -8.98
C ASP A 122 -11.13 -9.58 -9.16
N ALA A 123 -10.32 -9.74 -10.22
CA ALA A 123 -9.63 -11.00 -10.50
C ALA A 123 -8.55 -11.31 -9.47
N SER A 124 -7.90 -10.30 -8.91
CA SER A 124 -6.82 -10.47 -7.94
C SER A 124 -7.29 -10.43 -6.48
N GLN A 125 -8.58 -10.18 -6.24
CA GLN A 125 -9.11 -10.08 -4.88
C GLN A 125 -8.96 -11.41 -4.13
N GLY A 126 -8.29 -11.34 -2.96
CA GLY A 126 -8.06 -12.51 -2.13
C GLY A 126 -7.03 -13.48 -2.67
N ALA A 127 -6.37 -13.16 -3.77
CA ALA A 127 -5.38 -14.04 -4.38
C ALA A 127 -4.07 -14.05 -3.60
N GLU A 128 -3.40 -15.20 -3.61
CA GLU A 128 -2.04 -15.31 -3.10
C GLU A 128 -1.08 -15.28 -4.29
N VAL A 129 -0.08 -14.41 -4.19
CA VAL A 129 0.92 -14.24 -5.24
C VAL A 129 2.30 -14.21 -4.62
N THR A 130 3.31 -14.59 -5.40
CA THR A 130 4.70 -14.36 -5.04
C THR A 130 5.16 -13.09 -5.74
N ALA A 131 5.59 -12.12 -4.96
CA ALA A 131 5.96 -10.81 -5.50
C ALA A 131 7.29 -10.34 -4.95
N THR A 132 8.00 -9.58 -5.76
CA THR A 132 9.18 -8.84 -5.31
C THR A 132 8.74 -7.47 -4.84
N LEU A 133 9.06 -7.14 -3.60
CA LEU A 133 8.73 -5.85 -3.00
C LEU A 133 9.98 -4.99 -2.87
N LYS A 134 9.79 -3.70 -3.03
CA LYS A 134 10.76 -2.67 -2.69
C LYS A 134 10.23 -1.81 -1.58
N VAL A 135 11.13 -1.10 -0.92
CA VAL A 135 10.79 -0.07 0.06
C VAL A 135 11.26 1.27 -0.50
N ARG A 136 10.34 2.22 -0.58
CA ARG A 136 10.65 3.58 -1.06
C ARG A 136 10.35 4.60 0.01
N ALA A 137 11.18 5.65 0.07
CA ALA A 137 10.92 6.79 0.93
C ALA A 137 10.02 7.79 0.20
N SER A 138 9.14 8.45 0.96
CA SER A 138 8.33 9.53 0.41
C SER A 138 9.22 10.72 0.05
N LYS A 139 8.91 11.39 -1.06
CA LYS A 139 9.64 12.59 -1.48
C LYS A 139 9.48 13.75 -0.48
N ASN A 140 8.36 13.81 0.20
CA ASN A 140 8.04 14.89 1.13
C ASN A 140 8.53 14.61 2.55
N ASP A 141 8.75 13.33 2.88
CA ASP A 141 9.19 12.90 4.19
C ASP A 141 10.09 11.67 4.04
N PRO A 142 11.42 11.85 4.09
CA PRO A 142 12.36 10.72 3.92
C PRO A 142 12.24 9.64 4.98
N ASP A 143 11.64 9.94 6.14
CA ASP A 143 11.44 8.96 7.19
C ASP A 143 10.17 8.12 6.96
N ALA A 144 9.25 8.61 6.13
CA ALA A 144 8.04 7.86 5.76
C ALA A 144 8.36 6.92 4.61
N LYS A 145 8.26 5.61 4.87
CA LYS A 145 8.58 4.57 3.90
C LYS A 145 7.33 3.78 3.56
N PHE A 146 7.23 3.34 2.33
CA PHE A 146 6.12 2.53 1.86
C PHE A 146 6.61 1.42 0.94
N ASN A 147 5.77 0.39 0.78
CA ASN A 147 6.07 -0.73 -0.11
C ASN A 147 5.62 -0.46 -1.54
N GLU A 148 6.39 -0.99 -2.47
CA GLU A 148 6.07 -0.98 -3.89
C GLU A 148 6.21 -2.39 -4.42
N ILE A 149 5.19 -2.87 -5.14
CA ILE A 149 5.26 -4.16 -5.83
C ILE A 149 6.04 -3.94 -7.11
N LYS A 150 7.23 -4.55 -7.20
CA LYS A 150 8.08 -4.40 -8.37
C LYS A 150 7.71 -5.37 -9.47
N ALA A 151 7.44 -6.61 -9.12
CA ALA A 151 7.12 -7.66 -10.08
C ALA A 151 6.46 -8.82 -9.38
N LEU A 152 5.62 -9.57 -10.13
CA LEU A 152 5.14 -10.86 -9.69
C LEU A 152 6.07 -11.93 -10.24
N LEU A 153 6.36 -12.92 -9.39
CA LEU A 153 7.12 -14.09 -9.80
C LEU A 153 6.11 -15.15 -10.23
N VAL A 154 6.31 -15.70 -11.41
CA VAL A 154 5.44 -16.75 -11.95
C VAL A 154 5.94 -18.09 -11.46
N ASP A 155 5.05 -18.85 -10.84
CA ASP A 155 5.36 -20.22 -10.41
C ASP A 155 5.36 -21.18 -11.60
#